data_e3bd128b14491440f90ea9cca080608b
#
_entry.id   e3bd128b14491440f90ea9cca080608b
#
_cell.length_a   1.000
_cell.length_b   1.000
_cell.length_c   1.000
_cell.angle_alpha   90.00
_cell.angle_beta   90.00
_cell.angle_gamma   90.00
#
_symmetry.space_group_name_H-M   'P 1'
#
loop_
_entity.id
_entity.type
_entity.pdbx_description
1 polymer ?
#
loop_
_entity_poly.entity_id
_entity_poly.type
_entity_poly.pdbx_seq_one_letter_code
_entity_poly.pdbx_strand_id
1 'polypeptide(L)'
;MKIAVVTPIPTPYRDAFWNVVAALPDVELHVLYCASGKADRPWKNSWQMNYHHAFLKGWNLFGWKSRDASLYFNPEVIMQLNHIQPEKVLIGGYNHLTMLLAMVWSVMNDRDFYLMCETNRLGKSKGIRSRLKRLFIEAIGRKSAGGFPTGKSASRYLQFHGWKKDSLSYLPNVPDINGITKKLKLLRAEGAQIRSKWKIKDEKIIIYVGRLIKKKNVDHLIKAIANIDPESRLNLVVIGGGDQAQDLKSLSQKLGTEKVTRFLGFLEPEEILEWFALASVFVLPSNETWGVAPIEAASAGLHLILSESVGSAFEISDRYSKIHIVQEGNIQQWQTTILNAIDLNHDFGERQHASSLSQKLLQDWSYSTLASRMLTFLTSKRKISLV
;
A
#
# COMPACT_ATOMS: atom_id res chain seq x y z
N MET A 1 -3.32 21.43 18.05
CA MET A 1 -3.41 20.04 18.52
C MET A 1 -2.06 19.36 18.29
N LYS A 2 -1.46 18.80 19.32
CA LYS A 2 -0.17 18.10 19.24
C LYS A 2 -0.39 16.60 19.05
N ILE A 3 0.13 16.05 17.95
CA ILE A 3 -0.05 14.65 17.53
C ILE A 3 1.30 13.95 17.48
N ALA A 4 1.42 12.79 18.14
CA ALA A 4 2.53 11.87 17.94
C ALA A 4 2.08 10.66 17.10
N VAL A 5 2.91 10.26 16.15
CA VAL A 5 2.74 9.04 15.36
C VAL A 5 3.89 8.11 15.68
N VAL A 6 3.61 6.89 16.13
CA VAL A 6 4.63 5.85 16.36
C VAL A 6 4.48 4.79 15.29
N THR A 7 5.47 4.63 14.42
CA THR A 7 5.40 3.77 13.22
C THR A 7 6.70 3.00 12.97
N PRO A 8 6.67 1.82 12.33
CA PRO A 8 7.88 1.00 12.17
C PRO A 8 8.99 1.67 11.37
N ILE A 9 8.70 2.16 10.18
CA ILE A 9 9.68 2.75 9.25
C ILE A 9 9.04 3.85 8.41
N PRO A 10 9.82 4.80 7.85
CA PRO A 10 9.35 5.74 6.87
C PRO A 10 8.90 5.01 5.58
N THR A 11 7.90 5.59 4.90
CA THR A 11 7.43 5.10 3.61
C THR A 11 7.02 6.28 2.72
N PRO A 12 7.33 6.26 1.40
CA PRO A 12 7.11 7.42 0.53
C PRO A 12 5.70 7.98 0.59
N TYR A 13 4.70 7.09 0.56
CA TYR A 13 3.28 7.46 0.55
C TYR A 13 2.77 7.97 1.93
N ARG A 14 3.31 7.45 3.04
CA ARG A 14 2.91 7.93 4.38
C ARG A 14 3.59 9.24 4.73
N ASP A 15 4.87 9.38 4.39
CA ASP A 15 5.62 10.59 4.70
C ASP A 15 5.13 11.78 3.87
N ALA A 16 4.75 11.55 2.61
CA ALA A 16 4.07 12.55 1.81
C ALA A 16 2.70 12.97 2.42
N PHE A 17 1.95 12.02 2.95
CA PHE A 17 0.70 12.31 3.67
C PHE A 17 0.98 13.09 4.96
N TRP A 18 2.00 12.72 5.74
CA TRP A 18 2.37 13.43 6.98
C TRP A 18 2.80 14.87 6.72
N ASN A 19 3.46 15.16 5.59
CA ASN A 19 3.76 16.53 5.17
C ASN A 19 2.49 17.37 5.02
N VAL A 20 1.43 16.81 4.44
CA VAL A 20 0.14 17.51 4.30
C VAL A 20 -0.52 17.73 5.66
N VAL A 21 -0.48 16.73 6.54
CA VAL A 21 -1.02 16.87 7.91
C VAL A 21 -0.27 17.93 8.71
N ALA A 22 1.06 17.97 8.62
CA ALA A 22 1.89 18.94 9.33
C ALA A 22 1.71 20.38 8.83
N ALA A 23 1.28 20.54 7.57
CA ALA A 23 1.00 21.86 6.97
C ALA A 23 -0.38 22.43 7.38
N LEU A 24 -1.21 21.65 8.08
CA LEU A 24 -2.52 22.14 8.52
C LEU A 24 -2.39 23.10 9.70
N PRO A 25 -3.20 24.17 9.74
CA PRO A 25 -3.19 25.09 10.87
C PRO A 25 -3.49 24.38 12.18
N ASP A 26 -2.86 24.82 13.25
CA ASP A 26 -3.04 24.31 14.62
C ASP A 26 -2.66 22.83 14.83
N VAL A 27 -1.89 22.22 13.91
CA VAL A 27 -1.36 20.87 14.05
C VAL A 27 0.16 20.93 14.26
N GLU A 28 0.61 20.39 15.38
CA GLU A 28 2.02 20.09 15.64
C GLU A 28 2.21 18.57 15.55
N LEU A 29 2.86 18.11 14.47
CA LEU A 29 3.03 16.70 14.17
C LEU A 29 4.44 16.21 14.48
N HIS A 30 4.54 15.13 15.27
CA HIS A 30 5.77 14.42 15.57
C HIS A 30 5.66 12.96 15.12
N VAL A 31 6.58 12.49 14.30
CA VAL A 31 6.60 11.10 13.83
C VAL A 31 7.82 10.37 14.36
N LEU A 32 7.59 9.31 15.12
CA LEU A 32 8.61 8.48 15.75
C LEU A 32 8.73 7.15 15.00
N TYR A 33 9.89 6.92 14.37
CA TYR A 33 10.17 5.72 13.60
C TYR A 33 11.01 4.74 14.41
N CYS A 34 10.64 3.45 14.39
CA CYS A 34 11.44 2.41 15.04
C CYS A 34 12.78 2.16 14.34
N ALA A 35 12.87 2.41 13.03
CA ALA A 35 14.07 2.28 12.23
C ALA A 35 14.02 3.18 11.00
N SER A 36 15.18 3.52 10.43
CA SER A 36 15.30 4.35 9.22
C SER A 36 14.91 3.64 7.91
N GLY A 37 14.78 2.32 7.93
CA GLY A 37 14.43 1.53 6.76
C GLY A 37 14.40 0.03 7.05
N LYS A 38 14.17 -0.76 6.01
CA LYS A 38 14.18 -2.22 6.03
C LYS A 38 15.06 -2.76 4.91
N ALA A 39 15.81 -3.82 5.16
CA ALA A 39 16.71 -4.44 4.19
C ALA A 39 16.01 -4.97 2.92
N ASP A 40 14.72 -5.33 3.01
CA ASP A 40 13.89 -5.81 1.90
C ASP A 40 13.21 -4.68 1.11
N ARG A 41 13.44 -3.41 1.47
CA ARG A 41 12.87 -2.22 0.83
C ARG A 41 13.98 -1.21 0.56
N PRO A 42 14.58 -1.23 -0.64
CA PRO A 42 15.74 -0.40 -1.00
C PRO A 42 15.35 1.05 -1.32
N TRP A 43 14.33 1.58 -0.66
CA TRP A 43 13.99 2.98 -0.82
C TRP A 43 15.16 3.83 -0.31
N LYS A 44 15.69 4.66 -1.18
CA LYS A 44 16.54 5.76 -0.75
C LYS A 44 15.61 6.76 -0.08
N ASN A 45 15.80 7.04 1.21
CA ASN A 45 15.02 8.06 1.94
C ASN A 45 15.37 9.46 1.41
N SER A 46 15.08 9.70 0.13
CA SER A 46 15.42 10.95 -0.57
C SER A 46 14.25 11.96 -0.58
N TRP A 47 13.09 11.57 -0.06
CA TRP A 47 11.94 12.47 0.04
C TRP A 47 12.02 13.35 1.28
N GLN A 48 11.50 14.57 1.18
CA GLN A 48 11.48 15.53 2.28
C GLN A 48 10.46 15.15 3.34
N MET A 49 10.85 15.27 4.61
CA MET A 49 10.01 15.13 5.79
C MET A 49 9.88 16.51 6.46
N ASN A 50 8.83 17.26 6.11
CA ASN A 50 8.60 18.63 6.58
C ASN A 50 7.80 18.65 7.89
N TYR A 51 8.10 17.75 8.82
CA TYR A 51 7.50 17.62 10.14
C TYR A 51 8.56 17.18 11.16
N HIS A 52 8.27 17.35 12.44
CA HIS A 52 9.17 16.85 13.49
C HIS A 52 9.23 15.33 13.44
N HIS A 53 10.42 14.76 13.29
CA HIS A 53 10.60 13.32 13.27
C HIS A 53 11.85 12.88 14.02
N ALA A 54 11.81 11.64 14.52
CA ALA A 54 12.95 11.01 15.16
C ALA A 54 13.02 9.52 14.83
N PHE A 55 14.25 9.02 14.67
CA PHE A 55 14.53 7.59 14.60
C PHE A 55 14.92 7.10 15.99
N LEU A 56 14.05 6.26 16.56
CA LEU A 56 14.19 5.77 17.92
C LEU A 56 15.38 4.79 18.04
N LYS A 57 16.20 4.97 19.05
CA LYS A 57 17.23 4.00 19.41
C LYS A 57 16.60 2.73 19.98
N GLY A 58 17.10 1.56 19.54
CA GLY A 58 16.56 0.27 19.97
C GLY A 58 17.07 -0.88 19.12
N TRP A 59 16.35 -2.00 19.21
CA TRP A 59 16.76 -3.27 18.59
C TRP A 59 15.67 -3.84 17.69
N ASN A 60 16.09 -4.51 16.62
CA ASN A 60 15.23 -5.40 15.84
C ASN A 60 15.50 -6.85 16.26
N LEU A 61 14.68 -7.40 17.15
CA LEU A 61 14.93 -8.67 17.84
C LEU A 61 14.93 -9.89 16.93
N PHE A 62 14.30 -9.82 15.74
CA PHE A 62 14.21 -10.94 14.79
C PHE A 62 14.70 -10.61 13.37
N GLY A 63 15.33 -9.47 13.17
CA GLY A 63 15.84 -9.04 11.85
C GLY A 63 16.86 -9.98 11.24
N TRP A 64 17.49 -10.85 12.05
CA TRP A 64 18.48 -11.86 11.63
C TRP A 64 17.82 -13.16 11.09
N LYS A 65 16.56 -13.45 11.41
CA LYS A 65 15.88 -14.70 11.00
C LYS A 65 15.37 -14.67 9.56
N SER A 66 14.88 -13.52 9.11
CA SER A 66 14.49 -13.28 7.72
C SER A 66 14.42 -11.78 7.44
N ARG A 67 14.57 -11.39 6.17
CA ARG A 67 14.42 -9.98 5.76
C ARG A 67 13.02 -9.42 6.04
N ASP A 68 12.01 -10.26 6.08
CA ASP A 68 10.61 -9.89 6.37
C ASP A 68 10.27 -9.90 7.87
N ALA A 69 11.04 -10.63 8.70
CA ALA A 69 10.82 -10.69 10.13
C ALA A 69 11.40 -9.47 10.81
N SER A 70 10.58 -8.73 11.53
CA SER A 70 11.02 -7.62 12.36
C SER A 70 10.16 -7.53 13.62
N LEU A 71 10.83 -7.41 14.77
CA LEU A 71 10.20 -7.11 16.05
C LEU A 71 11.00 -5.97 16.68
N TYR A 72 10.53 -4.75 16.52
CA TYR A 72 11.19 -3.57 17.07
C TYR A 72 10.91 -3.42 18.56
N PHE A 73 11.98 -3.12 19.30
CA PHE A 73 11.95 -2.76 20.70
C PHE A 73 12.80 -1.50 20.92
N ASN A 74 12.12 -0.36 21.02
CA ASN A 74 12.73 0.95 21.18
C ASN A 74 12.20 1.60 22.48
N PRO A 75 12.79 1.35 23.65
CA PRO A 75 12.35 1.95 24.92
C PRO A 75 12.39 3.48 24.94
N GLU A 76 13.25 4.08 24.11
CA GLU A 76 13.34 5.54 23.92
C GLU A 76 12.00 6.19 23.56
N VAL A 77 11.03 5.41 23.03
CA VAL A 77 9.68 5.92 22.73
C VAL A 77 9.02 6.57 23.94
N ILE A 78 9.24 6.02 25.15
CA ILE A 78 8.69 6.58 26.41
C ILE A 78 9.30 7.95 26.68
N MET A 79 10.61 8.10 26.55
CA MET A 79 11.30 9.37 26.76
C MET A 79 10.84 10.42 25.74
N GLN A 80 10.73 10.03 24.46
CA GLN A 80 10.28 10.94 23.41
C GLN A 80 8.82 11.38 23.64
N LEU A 81 7.93 10.47 23.99
CA LEU A 81 6.53 10.81 24.30
C LEU A 81 6.42 11.70 25.55
N ASN A 82 7.24 11.49 26.58
CA ASN A 82 7.34 12.38 27.74
C ASN A 82 7.82 13.79 27.37
N HIS A 83 8.76 13.89 26.43
CA HIS A 83 9.26 15.19 25.96
C HIS A 83 8.21 15.91 25.10
N ILE A 84 7.58 15.20 24.18
CA ILE A 84 6.59 15.75 23.24
C ILE A 84 5.30 16.14 23.95
N GLN A 85 4.85 15.38 24.94
CA GLN A 85 3.55 15.53 25.60
C GLN A 85 2.37 15.66 24.63
N PRO A 86 2.17 14.69 23.71
CA PRO A 86 1.13 14.76 22.69
C PRO A 86 -0.26 14.68 23.32
N GLU A 87 -1.24 15.36 22.71
CA GLU A 87 -2.66 15.23 23.04
C GLU A 87 -3.25 13.94 22.44
N LYS A 88 -2.76 13.54 21.25
CA LYS A 88 -3.22 12.36 20.51
C LYS A 88 -2.03 11.54 20.06
N VAL A 89 -2.13 10.20 20.18
CA VAL A 89 -1.08 9.26 19.74
C VAL A 89 -1.64 8.30 18.71
N LEU A 90 -1.10 8.31 17.49
CA LEU A 90 -1.43 7.36 16.43
C LEU A 90 -0.38 6.24 16.42
N ILE A 91 -0.83 4.99 16.52
CA ILE A 91 0.06 3.84 16.69
C ILE A 91 -0.04 2.90 15.49
N GLY A 92 1.07 2.69 14.79
CA GLY A 92 1.20 1.94 13.54
C GLY A 92 1.18 0.42 13.74
N GLY A 93 0.05 -0.11 14.19
CA GLY A 93 -0.13 -1.54 14.44
C GLY A 93 0.14 -1.94 15.90
N TYR A 94 0.16 -3.25 16.16
CA TYR A 94 0.36 -3.83 17.49
C TYR A 94 1.40 -4.96 17.52
N ASN A 95 2.15 -5.12 16.43
CA ASN A 95 3.06 -6.26 16.22
C ASN A 95 4.46 -6.04 16.79
N HIS A 96 4.79 -4.84 17.25
CA HIS A 96 6.09 -4.46 17.76
C HIS A 96 6.02 -4.04 19.23
N LEU A 97 7.03 -4.39 20.02
CA LEU A 97 7.08 -4.03 21.45
C LEU A 97 7.06 -2.51 21.66
N THR A 98 7.70 -1.74 20.78
CA THR A 98 7.66 -0.28 20.77
C THR A 98 6.23 0.27 20.73
N MET A 99 5.35 -0.34 19.90
CA MET A 99 3.95 0.06 19.79
C MET A 99 3.19 -0.21 21.08
N LEU A 100 3.46 -1.35 21.74
CA LEU A 100 2.86 -1.70 23.03
C LEU A 100 3.31 -0.74 24.12
N LEU A 101 4.60 -0.36 24.13
CA LEU A 101 5.10 0.65 25.06
C LEU A 101 4.39 2.00 24.88
N ALA A 102 4.18 2.42 23.63
CA ALA A 102 3.45 3.66 23.34
C ALA A 102 1.97 3.59 23.79
N MET A 103 1.30 2.44 23.62
CA MET A 103 -0.06 2.23 24.12
C MET A 103 -0.12 2.30 25.65
N VAL A 104 0.80 1.61 26.34
CA VAL A 104 0.88 1.63 27.82
C VAL A 104 1.16 3.05 28.30
N TRP A 105 2.12 3.74 27.69
CA TRP A 105 2.42 5.14 28.03
C TRP A 105 1.18 6.04 27.88
N SER A 106 0.44 5.88 26.79
CA SER A 106 -0.77 6.68 26.53
C SER A 106 -1.83 6.46 27.62
N VAL A 107 -2.07 5.19 28.00
CA VAL A 107 -3.02 4.85 29.07
C VAL A 107 -2.57 5.42 30.43
N MET A 108 -1.27 5.31 30.76
CA MET A 108 -0.74 5.79 32.06
C MET A 108 -0.75 7.32 32.19
N ASN A 109 -0.69 8.04 31.05
CA ASN A 109 -0.68 9.51 31.03
C ASN A 109 -2.03 10.11 30.61
N ASP A 110 -3.10 9.33 30.60
CA ASP A 110 -4.46 9.74 30.20
C ASP A 110 -4.49 10.44 28.84
N ARG A 111 -3.77 9.86 27.85
CA ARG A 111 -3.70 10.36 26.48
C ARG A 111 -4.48 9.45 25.53
N ASP A 112 -5.29 10.06 24.68
CA ASP A 112 -6.01 9.33 23.64
C ASP A 112 -5.05 8.70 22.65
N PHE A 113 -5.13 7.38 22.47
CA PHE A 113 -4.42 6.71 21.40
C PHE A 113 -5.36 6.07 20.39
N TYR A 114 -4.90 6.00 19.13
CA TYR A 114 -5.63 5.47 18.00
C TYR A 114 -4.79 4.42 17.28
N LEU A 115 -5.38 3.26 17.00
CA LEU A 115 -4.68 2.17 16.32
C LEU A 115 -4.80 2.30 14.80
N MET A 116 -3.70 2.46 14.08
CA MET A 116 -3.66 2.27 12.63
C MET A 116 -3.55 0.77 12.32
N CYS A 117 -4.47 0.22 11.53
CA CYS A 117 -4.56 -1.21 11.28
C CYS A 117 -4.61 -1.55 9.79
N GLU A 118 -3.65 -2.37 9.33
CA GLU A 118 -3.60 -2.89 7.96
C GLU A 118 -4.01 -4.37 7.88
N THR A 119 -4.24 -5.04 9.02
CA THR A 119 -4.54 -6.47 9.07
C THR A 119 -5.93 -6.74 8.51
N ASN A 120 -6.02 -7.59 7.48
CA ASN A 120 -7.27 -7.95 6.81
C ASN A 120 -7.66 -9.42 6.96
N ARG A 121 -6.80 -10.26 7.58
CA ARG A 121 -7.03 -11.70 7.68
C ARG A 121 -7.76 -12.04 8.97
N LEU A 122 -8.99 -12.48 8.83
CA LEU A 122 -9.69 -13.25 9.85
C LEU A 122 -9.02 -14.67 9.87
N GLY A 123 -8.07 -14.85 10.77
CA GLY A 123 -7.30 -16.09 10.84
C GLY A 123 -8.22 -17.30 11.07
N LYS A 124 -8.05 -18.35 10.27
CA LYS A 124 -8.70 -19.66 10.45
C LYS A 124 -8.11 -20.45 11.64
N SER A 125 -7.18 -19.90 12.42
CA SER A 125 -6.57 -20.59 13.54
C SER A 125 -7.60 -20.81 14.67
N LYS A 126 -7.88 -22.07 14.95
CA LYS A 126 -8.66 -22.48 16.11
C LYS A 126 -7.66 -22.78 17.25
N GLY A 127 -8.04 -22.51 18.50
CA GLY A 127 -7.25 -22.87 19.67
C GLY A 127 -6.92 -21.69 20.59
N ILE A 128 -6.14 -21.98 21.65
CA ILE A 128 -5.87 -21.06 22.76
C ILE A 128 -5.14 -19.78 22.27
N ARG A 129 -4.22 -19.92 21.31
CA ARG A 129 -3.50 -18.77 20.72
C ARG A 129 -4.44 -17.77 20.03
N SER A 130 -5.46 -18.27 19.34
CA SER A 130 -6.48 -17.43 18.69
C SER A 130 -7.33 -16.70 19.72
N ARG A 131 -7.70 -17.37 20.81
CA ARG A 131 -8.45 -16.77 21.94
C ARG A 131 -7.63 -15.68 22.63
N LEU A 132 -6.36 -15.95 22.95
CA LEU A 132 -5.46 -14.98 23.57
C LEU A 132 -5.26 -13.75 22.66
N LYS A 133 -5.04 -13.96 21.35
CA LYS A 133 -4.94 -12.88 20.38
C LYS A 133 -6.23 -12.05 20.34
N ARG A 134 -7.38 -12.68 20.37
CA ARG A 134 -8.67 -12.00 20.40
C ARG A 134 -8.80 -11.12 21.62
N LEU A 135 -8.60 -11.68 22.82
CA LEU A 135 -8.66 -10.95 24.09
C LEU A 135 -7.69 -9.75 24.11
N PHE A 136 -6.49 -9.94 23.56
CA PHE A 136 -5.50 -8.88 23.46
C PHE A 136 -5.97 -7.73 22.55
N ILE A 137 -6.51 -8.02 21.36
CA ILE A 137 -7.01 -7.00 20.45
C ILE A 137 -8.27 -6.31 21.00
N GLU A 138 -9.14 -7.04 21.70
CA GLU A 138 -10.28 -6.49 22.43
C GLU A 138 -9.83 -5.56 23.56
N ALA A 139 -8.79 -5.92 24.32
CA ALA A 139 -8.22 -5.09 25.38
C ALA A 139 -7.66 -3.76 24.81
N ILE A 140 -6.95 -3.82 23.67
CA ILE A 140 -6.51 -2.61 22.96
C ILE A 140 -7.73 -1.75 22.59
N GLY A 141 -8.78 -2.36 22.03
CA GLY A 141 -10.00 -1.65 21.62
C GLY A 141 -10.71 -0.94 22.77
N ARG A 142 -10.76 -1.57 23.94
CA ARG A 142 -11.37 -0.98 25.16
C ARG A 142 -10.59 0.22 25.71
N LYS A 143 -9.28 0.28 25.47
CA LYS A 143 -8.40 1.34 25.98
C LYS A 143 -8.11 2.43 24.95
N SER A 144 -8.35 2.17 23.66
CA SER A 144 -8.13 3.14 22.58
C SER A 144 -9.30 4.11 22.44
N ALA A 145 -9.02 5.33 22.02
CA ALA A 145 -10.05 6.31 21.62
C ALA A 145 -10.67 5.97 20.24
N GLY A 146 -10.05 5.09 19.46
CA GLY A 146 -10.56 4.64 18.17
C GLY A 146 -9.49 4.02 17.29
N GLY A 147 -9.83 3.76 16.02
CA GLY A 147 -8.92 3.13 15.08
C GLY A 147 -9.01 3.66 13.66
N PHE A 148 -7.89 3.54 12.96
CA PHE A 148 -7.73 3.89 11.56
C PHE A 148 -7.43 2.65 10.72
N PRO A 149 -8.45 1.86 10.34
CA PRO A 149 -8.28 0.77 9.38
C PRO A 149 -7.95 1.32 7.98
N THR A 150 -7.07 0.62 7.24
CA THR A 150 -6.73 0.99 5.86
C THR A 150 -7.90 0.84 4.88
N GLY A 151 -8.84 -0.06 5.16
CA GLY A 151 -10.01 -0.30 4.32
C GLY A 151 -11.05 -1.17 5.00
N LYS A 152 -12.09 -1.54 4.25
CA LYS A 152 -13.24 -2.35 4.73
C LYS A 152 -12.80 -3.67 5.36
N SER A 153 -11.81 -4.34 4.77
CA SER A 153 -11.30 -5.62 5.29
C SER A 153 -10.63 -5.47 6.65
N ALA A 154 -9.80 -4.44 6.83
CA ALA A 154 -9.19 -4.12 8.13
C ALA A 154 -10.24 -3.66 9.16
N SER A 155 -11.26 -2.91 8.71
CA SER A 155 -12.39 -2.52 9.55
C SER A 155 -13.17 -3.73 10.04
N ARG A 156 -13.52 -4.68 9.14
CA ARG A 156 -14.19 -5.94 9.51
C ARG A 156 -13.34 -6.77 10.49
N TYR A 157 -12.03 -6.79 10.29
CA TYR A 157 -11.11 -7.45 11.22
C TYR A 157 -11.20 -6.86 12.62
N LEU A 158 -11.16 -5.53 12.78
CA LEU A 158 -11.29 -4.87 14.09
C LEU A 158 -12.68 -5.12 14.70
N GLN A 159 -13.75 -5.01 13.91
CA GLN A 159 -15.12 -5.28 14.36
C GLN A 159 -15.30 -6.74 14.84
N PHE A 160 -14.71 -7.71 14.13
CA PHE A 160 -14.69 -9.12 14.58
C PHE A 160 -14.02 -9.29 15.96
N HIS A 161 -13.09 -8.39 16.30
CA HIS A 161 -12.42 -8.30 17.60
C HIS A 161 -13.10 -7.32 18.57
N GLY A 162 -14.39 -7.04 18.40
CA GLY A 162 -15.20 -6.29 19.35
C GLY A 162 -15.11 -4.76 19.25
N TRP A 163 -14.47 -4.20 18.21
CA TRP A 163 -14.42 -2.76 17.99
C TRP A 163 -15.77 -2.26 17.44
N LYS A 164 -16.28 -1.15 17.97
CA LYS A 164 -17.51 -0.52 17.47
C LYS A 164 -17.25 0.15 16.11
N LYS A 165 -18.16 0.03 15.16
CA LYS A 165 -18.04 0.61 13.81
C LYS A 165 -17.84 2.12 13.85
N ASP A 166 -18.53 2.80 14.74
CA ASP A 166 -18.46 4.25 14.93
C ASP A 166 -17.16 4.72 15.62
N SER A 167 -16.37 3.81 16.23
CA SER A 167 -15.02 4.08 16.72
C SER A 167 -13.93 3.92 15.64
N LEU A 168 -14.31 3.76 14.37
CA LEU A 168 -13.39 3.53 13.26
C LEU A 168 -13.55 4.60 12.18
N SER A 169 -12.42 5.13 11.67
CA SER A 169 -12.36 6.01 10.52
C SER A 169 -11.32 5.51 9.53
N TYR A 170 -11.66 5.45 8.24
CA TYR A 170 -10.73 4.91 7.22
C TYR A 170 -9.56 5.85 6.97
N LEU A 171 -8.34 5.29 7.03
CA LEU A 171 -7.10 5.96 6.66
C LEU A 171 -6.27 5.05 5.75
N PRO A 172 -6.63 4.95 4.46
CA PRO A 172 -5.93 4.10 3.51
C PRO A 172 -4.50 4.55 3.27
N ASN A 173 -3.64 3.59 2.88
CA ASN A 173 -2.32 3.89 2.34
C ASN A 173 -2.49 4.24 0.86
N VAL A 174 -2.33 5.49 0.51
CA VAL A 174 -2.48 5.98 -0.87
C VAL A 174 -1.22 6.71 -1.34
N PRO A 175 -0.89 6.67 -2.64
CA PRO A 175 0.17 7.49 -3.19
C PRO A 175 -0.31 8.94 -3.36
N ASP A 176 0.58 9.83 -3.79
CA ASP A 176 0.20 11.16 -4.26
C ASP A 176 -0.52 11.09 -5.61
N ILE A 177 -1.84 10.81 -5.57
CA ILE A 177 -2.68 10.66 -6.76
C ILE A 177 -2.62 11.93 -7.65
N ASN A 178 -2.63 13.12 -7.04
CA ASN A 178 -2.54 14.40 -7.75
C ASN A 178 -1.21 14.56 -8.48
N GLY A 179 -0.10 14.30 -7.78
CA GLY A 179 1.24 14.37 -8.35
C GLY A 179 1.45 13.37 -9.47
N ILE A 180 1.00 12.12 -9.29
CA ILE A 180 1.04 11.08 -10.33
C ILE A 180 0.27 11.53 -11.57
N THR A 181 -0.97 11.97 -11.43
CA THR A 181 -1.81 12.39 -12.57
C THR A 181 -1.19 13.55 -13.35
N LYS A 182 -0.62 14.54 -12.64
CA LYS A 182 0.06 15.68 -13.28
C LYS A 182 1.32 15.24 -14.04
N LYS A 183 2.19 14.45 -13.41
CA LYS A 183 3.42 13.91 -14.05
C LYS A 183 3.10 13.08 -15.28
N LEU A 184 2.10 12.21 -15.21
CA LEU A 184 1.70 11.35 -16.32
C LEU A 184 1.16 12.12 -17.52
N LYS A 185 0.52 13.26 -17.32
CA LYS A 185 0.10 14.13 -18.43
C LYS A 185 1.31 14.61 -19.25
N LEU A 186 2.40 14.98 -18.58
CA LEU A 186 3.65 15.40 -19.23
C LEU A 186 4.34 14.21 -19.91
N LEU A 187 4.54 13.09 -19.20
CA LEU A 187 5.21 11.91 -19.73
C LEU A 187 4.50 11.33 -20.96
N ARG A 188 3.18 11.40 -21.03
CA ARG A 188 2.44 10.96 -22.22
C ARG A 188 2.68 11.83 -23.44
N ALA A 189 2.90 13.12 -23.27
CA ALA A 189 3.31 13.99 -24.37
C ALA A 189 4.70 13.61 -24.91
N GLU A 190 5.57 13.04 -24.06
CA GLU A 190 6.92 12.56 -24.37
C GLU A 190 6.95 11.07 -24.74
N GLY A 191 5.81 10.46 -24.99
CA GLY A 191 5.68 8.99 -25.17
C GLY A 191 6.60 8.40 -26.24
N ALA A 192 6.85 9.10 -27.35
CA ALA A 192 7.76 8.64 -28.43
C ALA A 192 9.22 8.57 -27.93
N GLN A 193 9.68 9.59 -27.16
CA GLN A 193 11.02 9.64 -26.60
C GLN A 193 11.21 8.54 -25.55
N ILE A 194 10.19 8.32 -24.69
CA ILE A 194 10.23 7.26 -23.67
C ILE A 194 10.27 5.88 -24.32
N ARG A 195 9.48 5.65 -25.40
CA ARG A 195 9.55 4.40 -26.18
C ARG A 195 10.94 4.17 -26.77
N SER A 196 11.54 5.23 -27.32
CA SER A 196 12.91 5.18 -27.85
C SER A 196 13.93 4.85 -26.75
N LYS A 197 13.88 5.54 -25.60
CA LYS A 197 14.73 5.28 -24.42
C LYS A 197 14.70 3.82 -24.00
N TRP A 198 13.52 3.23 -23.89
CA TRP A 198 13.32 1.87 -23.44
C TRP A 198 13.36 0.83 -24.56
N LYS A 199 13.64 1.23 -25.81
CA LYS A 199 13.68 0.39 -27.03
C LYS A 199 12.40 -0.43 -27.19
N ILE A 200 11.25 0.25 -27.06
CA ILE A 200 9.91 -0.31 -27.22
C ILE A 200 9.39 0.05 -28.60
N LYS A 201 8.96 -0.97 -29.35
CA LYS A 201 8.26 -0.79 -30.61
C LYS A 201 6.77 -0.58 -30.37
N ASP A 202 5.94 -0.82 -31.38
CA ASP A 202 4.48 -0.70 -31.28
C ASP A 202 3.86 -1.94 -30.62
N GLU A 203 4.16 -2.08 -29.32
CA GLU A 203 3.77 -3.23 -28.49
C GLU A 203 2.71 -2.81 -27.49
N LYS A 204 1.78 -3.71 -27.19
CA LYS A 204 0.82 -3.58 -26.09
C LYS A 204 1.50 -3.97 -24.78
N ILE A 205 1.54 -3.07 -23.82
CA ILE A 205 2.29 -3.28 -22.58
C ILE A 205 1.34 -3.60 -21.42
N ILE A 206 1.55 -4.78 -20.84
CA ILE A 206 1.04 -5.17 -19.54
C ILE A 206 2.15 -4.97 -18.52
N ILE A 207 1.84 -4.35 -17.40
CA ILE A 207 2.84 -4.04 -16.39
C ILE A 207 2.50 -4.68 -15.03
N TYR A 208 3.51 -5.28 -14.42
CA TYR A 208 3.54 -5.67 -13.01
C TYR A 208 4.57 -4.82 -12.27
N VAL A 209 4.20 -4.26 -11.11
CA VAL A 209 5.10 -3.52 -10.23
C VAL A 209 5.02 -4.08 -8.82
N GLY A 210 6.13 -4.60 -8.30
CA GLY A 210 6.17 -5.14 -6.95
C GLY A 210 7.37 -6.05 -6.68
N ARG A 211 7.52 -6.45 -5.40
CA ARG A 211 8.58 -7.40 -5.01
C ARG A 211 8.36 -8.76 -5.68
N LEU A 212 9.44 -9.41 -6.09
CA LEU A 212 9.41 -10.76 -6.66
C LEU A 212 9.63 -11.80 -5.54
N ILE A 213 8.57 -12.02 -4.77
CA ILE A 213 8.51 -12.98 -3.66
C ILE A 213 7.32 -13.90 -3.83
N LYS A 214 7.35 -15.10 -3.26
CA LYS A 214 6.36 -16.17 -3.48
C LYS A 214 4.90 -15.72 -3.37
N LYS A 215 4.54 -14.94 -2.35
CA LYS A 215 3.16 -14.45 -2.14
C LYS A 215 2.66 -13.46 -3.20
N LYS A 216 3.54 -13.03 -4.13
CA LYS A 216 3.17 -12.14 -5.23
C LYS A 216 2.68 -12.88 -6.47
N ASN A 217 2.86 -14.21 -6.52
CA ASN A 217 2.31 -15.11 -7.54
C ASN A 217 2.61 -14.65 -8.99
N VAL A 218 3.80 -14.07 -9.24
CA VAL A 218 4.18 -13.58 -10.58
C VAL A 218 4.30 -14.73 -11.58
N ASP A 219 4.58 -15.94 -11.13
CA ASP A 219 4.56 -17.16 -11.91
C ASP A 219 3.19 -17.44 -12.59
N HIS A 220 2.08 -17.01 -11.96
CA HIS A 220 0.75 -17.12 -12.54
C HIS A 220 0.61 -16.23 -13.78
N LEU A 221 1.22 -15.04 -13.79
CA LEU A 221 1.21 -14.16 -14.97
C LEU A 221 2.03 -14.77 -16.12
N ILE A 222 3.22 -15.29 -15.83
CA ILE A 222 4.07 -15.92 -16.83
C ILE A 222 3.35 -17.12 -17.48
N LYS A 223 2.68 -17.96 -16.67
CA LYS A 223 1.86 -19.08 -17.13
C LYS A 223 0.65 -18.61 -17.97
N ALA A 224 -0.01 -17.53 -17.58
CA ALA A 224 -1.13 -16.99 -18.33
C ALA A 224 -0.69 -16.44 -19.70
N ILE A 225 0.46 -15.75 -19.76
CA ILE A 225 1.04 -15.20 -20.99
C ILE A 225 1.52 -16.31 -21.92
N ALA A 226 2.05 -17.43 -21.40
CA ALA A 226 2.53 -18.56 -22.21
C ALA A 226 1.46 -19.18 -23.11
N ASN A 227 0.19 -19.00 -22.78
CA ASN A 227 -0.94 -19.50 -23.55
C ASN A 227 -1.56 -18.44 -24.50
N ILE A 228 -0.93 -17.26 -24.62
CA ILE A 228 -1.38 -16.17 -25.50
C ILE A 228 -0.61 -16.26 -26.82
N ASP A 229 -1.31 -16.04 -27.94
CA ASP A 229 -0.72 -16.04 -29.27
C ASP A 229 0.41 -14.98 -29.33
N PRO A 230 1.65 -15.40 -29.76
CA PRO A 230 2.76 -14.47 -29.92
C PRO A 230 2.49 -13.33 -30.92
N GLU A 231 1.58 -13.51 -31.88
CA GLU A 231 1.19 -12.48 -32.85
C GLU A 231 0.38 -11.33 -32.22
N SER A 232 -0.12 -11.50 -31.01
CA SER A 232 -0.84 -10.45 -30.24
C SER A 232 -0.01 -9.21 -29.94
N ARG A 233 1.32 -9.24 -30.19
CA ARG A 233 2.30 -8.17 -29.89
C ARG A 233 2.25 -7.68 -28.44
N LEU A 234 1.98 -8.61 -27.54
CA LEU A 234 1.86 -8.34 -26.12
C LEU A 234 3.22 -8.42 -25.45
N ASN A 235 3.53 -7.48 -24.57
CA ASN A 235 4.70 -7.54 -23.71
C ASN A 235 4.30 -7.44 -22.24
N LEU A 236 4.74 -8.40 -21.43
CA LEU A 236 4.69 -8.36 -19.98
C LEU A 236 5.96 -7.69 -19.45
N VAL A 237 5.82 -6.54 -18.83
CA VAL A 237 6.92 -5.82 -18.15
C VAL A 237 6.82 -6.07 -16.66
N VAL A 238 7.87 -6.67 -16.09
CA VAL A 238 7.98 -7.03 -14.67
C VAL A 238 9.00 -6.12 -14.01
N ILE A 239 8.50 -5.22 -13.15
CA ILE A 239 9.32 -4.25 -12.40
C ILE A 239 9.38 -4.66 -10.94
N GLY A 240 10.59 -4.80 -10.41
CA GLY A 240 10.90 -5.12 -9.04
C GLY A 240 11.96 -6.19 -8.89
N GLY A 241 12.41 -6.37 -7.65
CA GLY A 241 13.39 -7.39 -7.27
C GLY A 241 12.86 -8.30 -6.17
N GLY A 242 13.57 -9.37 -5.89
CA GLY A 242 13.25 -10.32 -4.83
C GLY A 242 13.91 -11.68 -5.05
N ASP A 243 13.72 -12.59 -4.07
CA ASP A 243 14.30 -13.93 -4.06
C ASP A 243 13.80 -14.84 -5.20
N GLN A 244 12.61 -14.56 -5.74
CA GLN A 244 12.04 -15.31 -6.87
C GLN A 244 12.50 -14.83 -8.24
N ALA A 245 13.31 -13.77 -8.33
CA ALA A 245 13.65 -13.14 -9.61
C ALA A 245 14.30 -14.14 -10.62
N GLN A 246 15.23 -14.97 -10.13
CA GLN A 246 15.91 -15.95 -11.00
C GLN A 246 14.97 -17.10 -11.39
N ASP A 247 14.18 -17.61 -10.45
CA ASP A 247 13.21 -18.69 -10.71
C ASP A 247 12.16 -18.27 -11.75
N LEU A 248 11.68 -17.02 -11.65
CA LEU A 248 10.72 -16.47 -12.61
C LEU A 248 11.31 -16.30 -14.02
N LYS A 249 12.58 -15.88 -14.13
CA LYS A 249 13.29 -15.82 -15.41
C LYS A 249 13.44 -17.22 -16.03
N SER A 250 13.85 -18.21 -15.23
CA SER A 250 13.97 -19.60 -15.65
C SER A 250 12.62 -20.18 -16.08
N LEU A 251 11.53 -19.84 -15.36
CA LEU A 251 10.18 -20.24 -15.72
C LEU A 251 9.76 -19.64 -17.07
N SER A 252 10.06 -18.35 -17.30
CA SER A 252 9.78 -17.66 -18.56
C SER A 252 10.48 -18.34 -19.74
N GLN A 253 11.76 -18.69 -19.60
CA GLN A 253 12.51 -19.45 -20.61
C GLN A 253 11.90 -20.85 -20.86
N LYS A 254 11.60 -21.58 -19.79
CA LYS A 254 10.98 -22.91 -19.89
C LYS A 254 9.65 -22.90 -20.63
N LEU A 255 8.88 -21.83 -20.50
CA LEU A 255 7.57 -21.67 -21.13
C LEU A 255 7.62 -20.91 -22.47
N GLY A 256 8.82 -20.53 -22.95
CA GLY A 256 8.99 -19.83 -24.22
C GLY A 256 8.49 -18.39 -24.24
N THR A 257 8.33 -17.76 -23.05
CA THR A 257 7.82 -16.38 -22.92
C THR A 257 8.92 -15.33 -22.79
N GLU A 258 10.19 -15.69 -22.88
CA GLU A 258 11.33 -14.80 -22.65
C GLU A 258 11.39 -13.64 -23.66
N LYS A 259 10.85 -13.83 -24.87
CA LYS A 259 10.79 -12.77 -25.90
C LYS A 259 9.72 -11.71 -25.63
N VAL A 260 8.68 -12.08 -24.88
CA VAL A 260 7.53 -11.22 -24.56
C VAL A 260 7.46 -10.85 -23.07
N THR A 261 8.43 -11.27 -22.26
CA THR A 261 8.51 -10.94 -20.83
C THR A 261 9.81 -10.21 -20.51
N ARG A 262 9.73 -8.96 -20.09
CA ARG A 262 10.88 -8.12 -19.75
C ARG A 262 10.99 -7.98 -18.24
N PHE A 263 12.08 -8.42 -17.63
CA PHE A 263 12.41 -8.22 -16.22
C PHE A 263 13.35 -7.04 -16.09
N LEU A 264 12.88 -5.92 -15.55
CA LEU A 264 13.65 -4.68 -15.46
C LEU A 264 14.40 -4.51 -14.12
N GLY A 265 14.13 -5.40 -13.13
CA GLY A 265 14.67 -5.21 -11.80
C GLY A 265 14.01 -4.05 -11.05
N PHE A 266 14.71 -3.52 -10.06
CA PHE A 266 14.26 -2.34 -9.33
C PHE A 266 14.42 -1.09 -10.19
N LEU A 267 13.38 -0.27 -10.25
CA LEU A 267 13.38 1.05 -10.88
C LEU A 267 13.02 2.11 -9.85
N GLU A 268 13.51 3.33 -10.05
CA GLU A 268 13.12 4.49 -9.24
C GLU A 268 11.68 4.92 -9.58
N PRO A 269 10.97 5.62 -8.68
CA PRO A 269 9.56 5.99 -8.88
C PRO A 269 9.29 6.75 -10.18
N GLU A 270 10.19 7.62 -10.61
CA GLU A 270 10.09 8.38 -11.86
C GLU A 270 10.11 7.46 -13.08
N GLU A 271 10.98 6.46 -13.10
CA GLU A 271 11.07 5.47 -14.17
C GLU A 271 9.82 4.57 -14.21
N ILE A 272 9.26 4.23 -13.04
CA ILE A 272 7.99 3.48 -12.97
C ILE A 272 6.85 4.29 -13.61
N LEU A 273 6.82 5.61 -13.42
CA LEU A 273 5.82 6.48 -14.05
C LEU A 273 5.98 6.55 -15.57
N GLU A 274 7.20 6.50 -16.11
CA GLU A 274 7.43 6.38 -17.57
C GLU A 274 6.76 5.10 -18.11
N TRP A 275 6.91 3.99 -17.41
CA TRP A 275 6.26 2.73 -17.79
C TRP A 275 4.74 2.78 -17.63
N PHE A 276 4.22 3.43 -16.61
CA PHE A 276 2.77 3.65 -16.47
C PHE A 276 2.21 4.56 -17.59
N ALA A 277 3.01 5.51 -18.09
CA ALA A 277 2.62 6.35 -19.23
C ALA A 277 2.47 5.51 -20.53
N LEU A 278 3.26 4.45 -20.70
CA LEU A 278 3.26 3.59 -21.87
C LEU A 278 2.30 2.39 -21.76
N ALA A 279 2.07 1.88 -20.55
CA ALA A 279 1.29 0.67 -20.32
C ALA A 279 -0.21 0.90 -20.56
N SER A 280 -0.91 -0.18 -20.93
CA SER A 280 -2.38 -0.20 -21.07
C SER A 280 -3.05 -0.92 -19.91
N VAL A 281 -2.41 -1.97 -19.40
CA VAL A 281 -2.97 -2.86 -18.38
C VAL A 281 -1.98 -3.01 -17.22
N PHE A 282 -2.47 -2.91 -16.00
CA PHE A 282 -1.74 -3.24 -14.78
C PHE A 282 -2.25 -4.56 -14.21
N VAL A 283 -1.35 -5.45 -13.86
CA VAL A 283 -1.69 -6.79 -13.35
C VAL A 283 -1.06 -7.05 -11.98
N LEU A 284 -1.84 -7.58 -11.03
CA LEU A 284 -1.33 -7.91 -9.69
C LEU A 284 -2.00 -9.19 -9.14
N PRO A 285 -1.38 -10.37 -9.33
CA PRO A 285 -1.92 -11.66 -8.88
C PRO A 285 -1.67 -11.92 -7.38
N SER A 286 -1.22 -10.92 -6.66
CA SER A 286 -0.68 -11.06 -5.33
C SER A 286 -1.72 -11.25 -4.24
N ASN A 287 -1.25 -11.78 -3.10
CA ASN A 287 -1.97 -11.81 -1.84
C ASN A 287 -1.39 -10.73 -0.91
N GLU A 288 -2.11 -9.61 -0.77
CA GLU A 288 -1.66 -8.43 -0.03
C GLU A 288 -2.70 -7.93 0.98
N THR A 289 -2.20 -7.36 2.08
CA THR A 289 -3.09 -6.73 3.06
C THR A 289 -3.76 -5.47 2.53
N TRP A 290 -3.07 -4.72 1.64
CA TRP A 290 -3.60 -3.53 0.99
C TRP A 290 -3.19 -3.47 -0.48
N GLY A 291 -1.98 -3.01 -0.80
CA GLY A 291 -1.48 -2.78 -2.16
C GLY A 291 -1.63 -1.32 -2.58
N VAL A 292 -0.50 -0.60 -2.65
CA VAL A 292 -0.46 0.80 -3.12
C VAL A 292 -0.33 0.88 -4.64
N ALA A 293 0.48 0.00 -5.25
CA ALA A 293 0.71 -0.01 -6.70
C ALA A 293 -0.56 -0.07 -7.57
N PRO A 294 -1.65 -0.79 -7.21
CA PRO A 294 -2.92 -0.69 -7.93
C PRO A 294 -3.52 0.71 -7.93
N ILE A 295 -3.33 1.48 -6.86
CA ILE A 295 -3.85 2.85 -6.76
C ILE A 295 -3.01 3.79 -7.65
N GLU A 296 -1.69 3.58 -7.70
CA GLU A 296 -0.80 4.29 -8.64
C GLU A 296 -1.21 4.02 -10.10
N ALA A 297 -1.44 2.76 -10.44
CA ALA A 297 -1.89 2.35 -11.77
C ALA A 297 -3.29 2.89 -12.12
N ALA A 298 -4.24 2.91 -11.16
CA ALA A 298 -5.55 3.55 -11.34
C ALA A 298 -5.42 5.06 -11.56
N SER A 299 -4.51 5.71 -10.82
CA SER A 299 -4.19 7.13 -10.99
C SER A 299 -3.59 7.42 -12.36
N ALA A 300 -2.91 6.43 -12.93
CA ALA A 300 -2.41 6.45 -14.29
C ALA A 300 -3.47 6.13 -15.35
N GLY A 301 -4.71 5.80 -14.98
CA GLY A 301 -5.79 5.45 -15.91
C GLY A 301 -5.63 4.09 -16.57
N LEU A 302 -4.82 3.19 -16.02
CA LEU A 302 -4.61 1.86 -16.56
C LEU A 302 -5.81 0.94 -16.29
N HIS A 303 -6.03 -0.02 -17.16
CA HIS A 303 -6.95 -1.11 -16.88
C HIS A 303 -6.33 -2.03 -15.82
N LEU A 304 -7.04 -2.26 -14.71
CA LEU A 304 -6.53 -3.05 -13.60
C LEU A 304 -7.05 -4.50 -13.67
N ILE A 305 -6.15 -5.47 -13.52
CA ILE A 305 -6.52 -6.87 -13.28
C ILE A 305 -5.86 -7.29 -11.97
N LEU A 306 -6.67 -7.45 -10.93
CA LEU A 306 -6.20 -7.70 -9.58
C LEU A 306 -6.72 -9.03 -9.05
N SER A 307 -5.91 -9.73 -8.24
CA SER A 307 -6.39 -10.86 -7.46
C SER A 307 -7.42 -10.39 -6.42
N GLU A 308 -8.44 -11.21 -6.17
CA GLU A 308 -9.40 -11.03 -5.08
C GLU A 308 -8.74 -10.92 -3.69
N SER A 309 -7.50 -11.44 -3.58
CA SER A 309 -6.67 -11.41 -2.38
C SER A 309 -5.89 -10.10 -2.19
N VAL A 310 -6.03 -9.13 -3.09
CA VAL A 310 -5.48 -7.77 -2.92
C VAL A 310 -6.43 -6.95 -2.07
N GLY A 311 -5.98 -6.51 -0.90
CA GLY A 311 -6.83 -5.85 0.09
C GLY A 311 -7.51 -4.55 -0.38
N SER A 312 -6.90 -3.83 -1.33
CA SER A 312 -7.47 -2.61 -1.92
C SER A 312 -8.39 -2.85 -3.13
N ALA A 313 -8.45 -4.09 -3.68
CA ALA A 313 -9.13 -4.36 -4.94
C ALA A 313 -10.60 -3.92 -4.93
N PHE A 314 -11.37 -4.33 -3.91
CA PHE A 314 -12.78 -4.00 -3.80
C PHE A 314 -13.03 -2.52 -3.47
N GLU A 315 -12.15 -1.87 -2.73
CA GLU A 315 -12.23 -0.42 -2.49
C GLU A 315 -11.94 0.39 -3.75
N ILE A 316 -11.00 -0.08 -4.58
CA ILE A 316 -10.72 0.54 -5.88
C ILE A 316 -11.93 0.34 -6.80
N SER A 317 -12.54 -0.85 -6.86
CA SER A 317 -13.70 -1.13 -7.72
C SER A 317 -14.93 -0.27 -7.41
N ASP A 318 -15.10 0.19 -6.19
CA ASP A 318 -16.16 1.15 -5.83
C ASP A 318 -15.94 2.56 -6.43
N ARG A 319 -14.73 2.85 -6.92
CA ARG A 319 -14.27 4.20 -7.32
C ARG A 319 -13.70 4.27 -8.72
N TYR A 320 -13.39 3.15 -9.31
CA TYR A 320 -12.68 3.04 -10.58
C TYR A 320 -13.29 1.93 -11.44
N SER A 321 -13.75 2.26 -12.63
CA SER A 321 -14.54 1.34 -13.48
C SER A 321 -13.68 0.39 -14.33
N LYS A 322 -12.43 0.78 -14.67
CA LYS A 322 -11.54 -0.07 -15.48
C LYS A 322 -10.79 -1.08 -14.62
N ILE A 323 -11.52 -1.98 -13.97
CA ILE A 323 -10.97 -3.00 -13.08
C ILE A 323 -11.68 -4.34 -13.22
N HIS A 324 -10.89 -5.41 -13.24
CA HIS A 324 -11.35 -6.79 -13.10
C HIS A 324 -10.71 -7.44 -11.88
N ILE A 325 -11.53 -8.15 -11.11
CA ILE A 325 -11.07 -8.93 -9.95
C ILE A 325 -11.11 -10.40 -10.36
N VAL A 326 -9.95 -11.06 -10.27
CA VAL A 326 -9.71 -12.44 -10.70
C VAL A 326 -9.45 -13.32 -9.49
N GLN A 327 -9.97 -14.56 -9.53
CA GLN A 327 -9.74 -15.53 -8.48
C GLN A 327 -8.24 -15.90 -8.39
N GLU A 328 -7.72 -15.97 -7.16
CA GLU A 328 -6.33 -16.36 -6.91
C GLU A 328 -6.06 -17.77 -7.47
N GLY A 329 -5.00 -17.91 -8.29
CA GLY A 329 -4.58 -19.20 -8.87
C GLY A 329 -5.33 -19.65 -10.12
N ASN A 330 -6.38 -18.98 -10.58
CA ASN A 330 -7.11 -19.33 -11.80
C ASN A 330 -6.41 -18.78 -13.06
N ILE A 331 -5.41 -19.53 -13.56
CA ILE A 331 -4.56 -19.11 -14.71
C ILE A 331 -5.40 -18.83 -15.96
N GLN A 332 -6.40 -19.65 -16.24
CA GLN A 332 -7.26 -19.47 -17.42
C GLN A 332 -8.07 -18.17 -17.34
N GLN A 333 -8.60 -17.83 -16.14
CA GLN A 333 -9.30 -16.57 -15.94
C GLN A 333 -8.35 -15.38 -16.11
N TRP A 334 -7.08 -15.47 -15.64
CA TRP A 334 -6.05 -14.46 -15.87
C TRP A 334 -5.82 -14.25 -17.36
N GLN A 335 -5.59 -15.32 -18.12
CA GLN A 335 -5.38 -15.27 -19.58
C GLN A 335 -6.55 -14.58 -20.29
N THR A 336 -7.78 -15.06 -20.09
CA THR A 336 -8.97 -14.51 -20.75
C THR A 336 -9.19 -13.04 -20.41
N THR A 337 -9.01 -12.67 -19.12
CA THR A 337 -9.20 -11.29 -18.68
C THR A 337 -8.14 -10.36 -19.25
N ILE A 338 -6.88 -10.82 -19.36
CA ILE A 338 -5.78 -10.08 -19.99
C ILE A 338 -6.09 -9.80 -21.46
N LEU A 339 -6.50 -10.81 -22.22
CA LEU A 339 -6.87 -10.67 -23.65
C LEU A 339 -8.00 -9.66 -23.83
N ASN A 340 -9.07 -9.80 -23.08
CA ASN A 340 -10.22 -8.88 -23.15
C ASN A 340 -9.81 -7.43 -22.82
N ALA A 341 -9.00 -7.23 -21.79
CA ALA A 341 -8.54 -5.90 -21.38
C ALA A 341 -7.65 -5.23 -22.43
N ILE A 342 -6.88 -6.01 -23.20
CA ILE A 342 -6.04 -5.50 -24.28
C ILE A 342 -6.86 -5.10 -25.49
N ASP A 343 -7.88 -5.89 -25.85
CA ASP A 343 -8.74 -5.63 -27.00
C ASP A 343 -9.61 -4.40 -26.78
N LEU A 344 -10.11 -4.20 -25.56
CA LEU A 344 -10.87 -3.02 -25.18
C LEU A 344 -10.05 -1.70 -25.17
N ASN A 345 -8.74 -1.78 -25.07
CA ASN A 345 -7.84 -0.60 -25.00
C ASN A 345 -7.22 -0.23 -26.35
N HIS A 346 -7.84 -0.63 -27.50
CA HIS A 346 -7.32 -0.33 -28.85
C HIS A 346 -7.29 1.18 -29.17
N ASP A 347 -8.03 2.01 -28.42
CA ASP A 347 -8.15 3.43 -28.69
C ASP A 347 -7.26 4.27 -27.76
N PHE A 348 -6.13 4.79 -28.30
CA PHE A 348 -5.25 5.74 -27.61
C PHE A 348 -5.99 7.03 -27.21
N GLY A 349 -7.12 7.35 -27.83
CA GLY A 349 -7.98 8.49 -27.53
C GLY A 349 -8.70 8.40 -26.17
N GLU A 350 -9.04 7.19 -25.71
CA GLU A 350 -9.69 7.00 -24.40
C GLU A 350 -8.78 7.27 -23.19
N ARG A 351 -7.45 7.36 -23.38
CA ARG A 351 -6.52 7.72 -22.29
C ARG A 351 -6.68 9.18 -21.83
N GLN A 352 -7.28 10.06 -22.66
CA GLN A 352 -7.64 11.42 -22.22
C GLN A 352 -8.75 11.43 -21.19
N HIS A 353 -9.62 10.40 -21.15
CA HIS A 353 -10.63 10.22 -20.09
C HIS A 353 -10.07 9.66 -18.77
N ALA A 354 -8.77 9.33 -18.69
CA ALA A 354 -8.14 8.86 -17.46
C ALA A 354 -8.31 9.87 -16.31
N SER A 355 -8.37 11.16 -16.60
CA SER A 355 -8.60 12.21 -15.61
C SER A 355 -10.00 12.14 -14.99
N SER A 356 -11.03 11.77 -15.75
CA SER A 356 -12.40 11.63 -15.23
C SER A 356 -12.56 10.35 -14.40
N LEU A 357 -11.91 9.26 -14.80
CA LEU A 357 -11.93 7.97 -14.09
C LEU A 357 -11.24 8.05 -12.71
N SER A 358 -10.17 8.83 -12.60
CA SER A 358 -9.45 9.01 -11.33
C SER A 358 -10.10 10.08 -10.42
N GLN A 359 -11.09 10.84 -10.89
CA GLN A 359 -11.71 11.92 -10.11
C GLN A 359 -12.31 11.41 -8.78
N LYS A 360 -13.03 10.28 -8.80
CA LYS A 360 -13.62 9.72 -7.58
C LYS A 360 -12.55 9.22 -6.60
N LEU A 361 -11.45 8.66 -7.10
CA LEU A 361 -10.28 8.32 -6.28
C LEU A 361 -9.69 9.60 -5.64
N LEU A 362 -9.54 10.68 -6.42
CA LEU A 362 -9.04 11.96 -5.93
C LEU A 362 -9.96 12.58 -4.89
N GLN A 363 -11.27 12.58 -5.09
CA GLN A 363 -12.25 13.10 -4.15
C GLN A 363 -12.17 12.38 -2.79
N ASP A 364 -12.09 11.05 -2.81
CA ASP A 364 -12.15 10.23 -1.60
C ASP A 364 -10.79 10.05 -0.93
N TRP A 365 -9.70 10.01 -1.70
CA TRP A 365 -8.37 9.57 -1.28
C TRP A 365 -7.26 10.58 -1.53
N SER A 366 -7.57 11.85 -1.87
CA SER A 366 -6.53 12.87 -1.85
C SER A 366 -5.98 13.04 -0.43
N TYR A 367 -4.72 13.40 -0.30
CA TYR A 367 -4.11 13.63 1.02
C TYR A 367 -4.86 14.68 1.83
N SER A 368 -5.36 15.75 1.19
CA SER A 368 -6.16 16.78 1.86
C SER A 368 -7.49 16.24 2.40
N THR A 369 -8.22 15.43 1.62
CA THR A 369 -9.46 14.77 2.07
C THR A 369 -9.20 13.83 3.24
N LEU A 370 -8.14 13.01 3.16
CA LEU A 370 -7.78 12.07 4.21
C LEU A 370 -7.31 12.79 5.48
N ALA A 371 -6.55 13.86 5.36
CA ALA A 371 -6.08 14.66 6.49
C ALA A 371 -7.26 15.35 7.20
N SER A 372 -8.18 15.96 6.46
CA SER A 372 -9.40 16.55 7.01
C SER A 372 -10.26 15.51 7.74
N ARG A 373 -10.48 14.33 7.13
CA ARG A 373 -11.23 13.22 7.75
C ARG A 373 -10.56 12.73 9.03
N MET A 374 -9.24 12.58 9.02
CA MET A 374 -8.46 12.18 10.19
C MET A 374 -8.61 13.21 11.32
N LEU A 375 -8.43 14.50 11.05
CA LEU A 375 -8.55 15.53 12.06
C LEU A 375 -9.97 15.65 12.63
N THR A 376 -10.99 15.60 11.78
CA THR A 376 -12.39 15.58 12.22
C THR A 376 -12.64 14.41 13.18
N PHE A 377 -12.09 13.24 12.90
CA PHE A 377 -12.22 12.08 13.76
C PHE A 377 -11.45 12.25 15.08
N LEU A 378 -10.25 12.81 15.07
CA LEU A 378 -9.43 13.06 16.27
C LEU A 378 -10.03 14.14 17.18
N THR A 379 -10.77 15.12 16.62
CA THR A 379 -11.40 16.22 17.37
C THR A 379 -12.83 15.89 17.81
N SER A 380 -13.49 14.87 17.22
CA SER A 380 -14.81 14.46 17.67
C SER A 380 -14.74 13.97 19.11
N LYS A 381 -15.40 14.71 20.05
CA LYS A 381 -15.49 14.31 21.47
C LYS A 381 -16.25 12.99 21.57
N ARG A 382 -15.54 11.88 21.69
CA ARG A 382 -16.13 10.59 22.03
C ARG A 382 -15.86 10.28 23.50
N LYS A 383 -16.87 10.46 24.33
CA LYS A 383 -16.93 9.73 25.60
C LYS A 383 -17.12 8.26 25.24
N ILE A 384 -16.09 7.44 25.47
CA ILE A 384 -16.27 5.99 25.47
C ILE A 384 -17.23 5.70 26.62
N SER A 385 -18.52 5.50 26.34
CA SER A 385 -19.44 4.90 27.30
C SER A 385 -18.95 3.47 27.52
N LEU A 386 -18.30 3.25 28.64
CA LEU A 386 -18.07 1.93 29.20
C LEU A 386 -19.46 1.27 29.36
N VAL A 387 -19.74 0.26 28.56
CA VAL A 387 -20.81 -0.71 28.79
C VAL A 387 -20.16 -2.01 29.20
#